data_6b3a19f6dedd9bfbaf02684921e20507
#
_entry.id   6b3a19f6dedd9bfbaf02684921e20507
#
_cell.length_a   1.000
_cell.length_b   1.000
_cell.length_c   1.000
_cell.angle_alpha   90.00
_cell.angle_beta   90.00
_cell.angle_gamma   90.00
#
_symmetry.space_group_name_H-M   'P 1'
#
loop_
_entity.id
_entity.type
_entity.pdbx_description
1 polymer ?
#
loop_
_entity_poly.entity_id
_entity_poly.type
_entity_poly.pdbx_seq_one_letter_code
_entity_poly.pdbx_strand_id
1 'polypeptide(L)'
;MKKSYAELMMNPVKLRIMGQVAQKGEIGAKELKEILSDVPLSSIYRHLNELEEAGILGVAQETKIRGTIKKTYAIRKEFTQENVSGEQLEQMVHTGLSIIGTEFYQYFSG
;
A
#
# COMPACT_ATOMS: atom_id res chain seq x y z
N MET A 1 -4.14 14.09 -14.37
CA MET A 1 -5.43 13.41 -14.26
C MET A 1 -5.29 12.20 -13.33
N LYS A 2 -6.22 12.07 -12.41
CA LYS A 2 -6.15 10.96 -11.46
C LYS A 2 -6.52 9.65 -12.11
N LYS A 3 -5.80 8.61 -11.76
CA LYS A 3 -6.13 7.28 -12.21
C LYS A 3 -7.29 6.75 -11.37
N SER A 4 -8.09 5.87 -11.97
CA SER A 4 -9.16 5.25 -11.22
C SER A 4 -8.58 4.26 -10.20
N TYR A 5 -9.35 3.91 -9.20
CA TYR A 5 -8.90 2.91 -8.24
C TYR A 5 -8.62 1.59 -8.93
N ALA A 6 -9.43 1.24 -9.93
CA ALA A 6 -9.23 0.00 -10.66
C ALA A 6 -7.87 -0.03 -11.34
N GLU A 7 -7.49 1.08 -11.98
CA GLU A 7 -6.19 1.16 -12.63
C GLU A 7 -5.05 1.03 -11.64
N LEU A 8 -5.18 1.70 -10.49
CA LEU A 8 -4.16 1.63 -9.46
C LEU A 8 -4.02 0.21 -8.91
N MET A 9 -5.15 -0.47 -8.74
CA MET A 9 -5.14 -1.82 -8.19
C MET A 9 -4.60 -2.85 -9.16
N MET A 10 -4.53 -2.52 -10.45
CA MET A 10 -3.97 -3.42 -11.43
C MET A 10 -2.45 -3.38 -11.48
N ASN A 11 -1.84 -2.43 -10.81
CA ASN A 11 -0.39 -2.31 -10.78
C ASN A 11 0.18 -3.19 -9.69
N PRO A 12 0.98 -4.21 -10.03
CA PRO A 12 1.46 -5.15 -9.00
C PRO A 12 2.38 -4.49 -7.97
N VAL A 13 3.16 -3.49 -8.35
CA VAL A 13 4.01 -2.81 -7.38
C VAL A 13 3.17 -2.03 -6.38
N LYS A 14 2.13 -1.35 -6.86
CA LYS A 14 1.24 -0.61 -5.97
C LYS A 14 0.53 -1.55 -5.00
N LEU A 15 0.12 -2.72 -5.48
CA LEU A 15 -0.49 -3.71 -4.60
C LEU A 15 0.47 -4.20 -3.53
N ARG A 16 1.72 -4.40 -3.89
CA ARG A 16 2.74 -4.82 -2.93
C ARG A 16 2.93 -3.74 -1.87
N ILE A 17 2.98 -2.48 -2.30
CA ILE A 17 3.11 -1.35 -1.37
C ILE A 17 1.91 -1.30 -0.43
N MET A 18 0.72 -1.39 -0.97
CA MET A 18 -0.49 -1.35 -0.16
C MET A 18 -0.55 -2.49 0.84
N GLY A 19 -0.12 -3.68 0.41
CA GLY A 19 -0.07 -4.83 1.29
C GLY A 19 0.84 -4.59 2.48
N GLN A 20 2.01 -4.00 2.25
CA GLN A 20 2.94 -3.70 3.32
C GLN A 20 2.41 -2.63 4.25
N VAL A 21 1.80 -1.59 3.68
CA VAL A 21 1.22 -0.53 4.50
C VAL A 21 0.11 -1.08 5.38
N ALA A 22 -0.76 -1.92 4.83
CA ALA A 22 -1.85 -2.51 5.58
C ALA A 22 -1.34 -3.42 6.69
N GLN A 23 -0.31 -4.18 6.39
CA GLN A 23 0.24 -5.14 7.34
C GLN A 23 0.93 -4.44 8.51
N LYS A 24 1.64 -3.37 8.24
CA LYS A 24 2.42 -2.68 9.27
C LYS A 24 1.68 -1.51 9.90
N GLY A 25 0.58 -1.09 9.32
CA GLY A 25 -0.17 0.06 9.80
C GLY A 25 0.34 1.36 9.21
N GLU A 26 1.62 1.62 9.31
CA GLU A 26 2.25 2.75 8.64
C GLU A 26 3.68 2.37 8.31
N ILE A 27 4.21 2.94 7.23
CA ILE A 27 5.54 2.59 6.77
C ILE A 27 6.11 3.73 5.94
N GLY A 28 7.41 3.89 6.01
CA GLY A 28 8.13 4.91 5.24
C GLY A 28 8.67 4.36 3.94
N ALA A 29 9.07 5.28 3.05
CA ALA A 29 9.57 4.90 1.74
C ALA A 29 10.84 4.06 1.83
N LYS A 30 11.74 4.40 2.74
CA LYS A 30 12.99 3.65 2.87
C LYS A 30 12.76 2.24 3.38
N GLU A 31 11.81 2.09 4.29
CA GLU A 31 11.45 0.76 4.76
C GLU A 31 10.86 -0.07 3.62
N LEU A 32 10.02 0.56 2.81
CA LEU A 32 9.48 -0.11 1.64
C LEU A 32 10.59 -0.55 0.69
N LYS A 33 11.61 0.29 0.52
CA LYS A 33 12.74 -0.05 -0.34
C LYS A 33 13.47 -1.29 0.18
N GLU A 34 13.61 -1.41 1.48
CA GLU A 34 14.25 -2.58 2.06
C GLU A 34 13.45 -3.86 1.80
N ILE A 35 12.13 -3.74 1.87
CA ILE A 35 11.25 -4.89 1.64
C ILE A 35 11.13 -5.19 0.15
N LEU A 36 10.97 -4.14 -0.66
CA LEU A 36 10.82 -4.27 -2.10
C LEU A 36 12.15 -3.94 -2.78
N SER A 37 13.15 -4.76 -2.50
CA SER A 37 14.50 -4.48 -2.96
C SER A 37 14.65 -4.45 -4.47
N ASP A 38 13.74 -5.07 -5.18
CA ASP A 38 13.75 -5.10 -6.64
C ASP A 38 13.15 -3.83 -7.27
N VAL A 39 12.56 -2.95 -6.45
CA VAL A 39 11.92 -1.74 -6.95
C VAL A 39 12.80 -0.54 -6.61
N PRO A 40 13.18 0.30 -7.61
CA PRO A 40 13.99 1.47 -7.33
C PRO A 40 13.27 2.43 -6.39
N LEU A 41 14.04 3.13 -5.55
CA LEU A 41 13.48 4.06 -4.58
C LEU A 41 12.67 5.16 -5.25
N SER A 42 13.13 5.65 -6.39
CA SER A 42 12.39 6.69 -7.13
C SER A 42 11.02 6.20 -7.56
N SER A 43 10.93 4.93 -7.93
CA SER A 43 9.64 4.34 -8.30
C SER A 43 8.74 4.21 -7.09
N ILE A 44 9.31 3.86 -5.95
CA ILE A 44 8.54 3.77 -4.71
C ILE A 44 7.93 5.13 -4.38
N TYR A 45 8.72 6.19 -4.45
CA TYR A 45 8.21 7.54 -4.20
C TYR A 45 7.10 7.92 -5.19
N ARG A 46 7.30 7.58 -6.45
CA ARG A 46 6.29 7.88 -7.46
C ARG A 46 4.98 7.17 -7.18
N HIS A 47 5.06 5.88 -6.84
CA HIS A 47 3.86 5.11 -6.52
C HIS A 47 3.17 5.64 -5.26
N LEU A 48 3.95 5.99 -4.25
CA LEU A 48 3.38 6.56 -3.03
C LEU A 48 2.66 7.86 -3.32
N ASN A 49 3.26 8.72 -4.14
CA ASN A 49 2.61 9.98 -4.53
C ASN A 49 1.30 9.73 -5.27
N GLU A 50 1.30 8.79 -6.18
CA GLU A 50 0.09 8.47 -6.93
C GLU A 50 -1.01 7.93 -6.03
N LEU A 51 -0.64 7.10 -5.08
CA LEU A 51 -1.61 6.55 -4.13
C LEU A 51 -2.14 7.63 -3.19
N GLU A 52 -1.27 8.56 -2.82
CA GLU A 52 -1.68 9.67 -1.97
C GLU A 52 -2.64 10.61 -2.72
N GLU A 53 -2.33 10.91 -3.97
CA GLU A 53 -3.19 11.76 -4.79
C GLU A 53 -4.57 11.13 -5.01
N ALA A 54 -4.60 9.82 -5.10
CA ALA A 54 -5.86 9.10 -5.29
C ALA A 54 -6.68 9.00 -3.99
N GLY A 55 -6.11 9.40 -2.86
CA GLY A 55 -6.82 9.33 -1.59
C GLY A 55 -6.79 7.97 -0.94
N ILE A 56 -5.96 7.06 -1.44
CA ILE A 56 -5.82 5.73 -0.86
C ILE A 56 -4.90 5.74 0.33
N LEU A 57 -3.77 6.43 0.19
CA LEU A 57 -2.82 6.59 1.28
C LEU A 57 -2.82 8.01 1.79
N GLY A 58 -2.45 8.17 3.05
CA GLY A 58 -2.23 9.47 3.63
C GLY A 58 -0.95 9.46 4.44
N VAL A 59 -0.39 10.65 4.68
CA VAL A 59 0.80 10.78 5.51
C VAL A 59 0.37 10.63 6.97
N ALA A 60 0.90 9.60 7.62
CA ALA A 60 0.58 9.34 9.02
C ALA A 60 1.46 10.16 9.95
N GLN A 61 2.75 10.24 9.63
CA GLN A 61 3.69 11.00 10.43
C GLN A 61 4.69 11.68 9.53
N GLU A 62 5.17 12.82 9.99
CA GLU A 62 6.17 13.58 9.27
C GLU A 62 7.21 14.03 10.29
N THR A 63 8.45 13.62 10.09
CA THR A 63 9.54 13.92 11.01
C THR A 63 10.65 14.63 10.27
N LYS A 64 11.12 15.72 10.84
CA LYS A 64 12.20 16.48 10.24
C LYS A 64 13.51 16.08 10.92
N ILE A 65 14.43 15.53 10.14
CA ILE A 65 15.73 15.10 10.66
C ILE A 65 16.80 15.73 9.81
N ARG A 66 17.62 16.60 10.41
CA ARG A 66 18.75 17.22 9.75
C ARG A 66 18.38 17.87 8.41
N GLY A 67 17.26 18.58 8.39
CA GLY A 67 16.82 19.26 7.18
C GLY A 67 16.09 18.38 6.19
N THR A 68 15.99 17.09 6.46
CA THR A 68 15.28 16.16 5.61
C THR A 68 13.95 15.78 6.24
N ILE A 69 12.89 15.72 5.45
CA ILE A 69 11.59 15.33 5.95
C ILE A 69 11.38 13.86 5.67
N LYS A 70 11.11 13.12 6.75
CA LYS A 70 10.80 11.70 6.66
C LYS A 70 9.31 11.50 6.89
N LYS A 71 8.64 10.84 5.98
CA LYS A 71 7.20 10.60 6.06
C LYS A 71 6.90 9.13 6.18
N THR A 72 5.86 8.81 6.95
CA THR A 72 5.29 7.48 6.93
C THR A 72 3.88 7.57 6.37
N TYR A 73 3.44 6.51 5.73
CA TYR A 73 2.16 6.45 5.04
C TYR A 73 1.28 5.37 5.64
N ALA A 74 0.00 5.63 5.64
CA ALA A 74 -1.00 4.67 6.12
C ALA A 74 -2.19 4.70 5.17
N ILE A 75 -2.97 3.63 5.20
CA ILE A 75 -4.17 3.58 4.37
C ILE A 75 -5.23 4.47 5.02
N ARG A 76 -5.84 5.31 4.21
CA ARG A 76 -6.84 6.25 4.72
C ARG A 76 -8.12 5.51 5.07
N LYS A 77 -8.70 5.91 6.19
CA LYS A 77 -9.96 5.31 6.63
C LYS A 77 -11.07 5.51 5.61
N GLU A 78 -11.10 6.66 4.99
CA GLU A 78 -12.11 6.97 3.98
C GLU A 78 -12.07 5.96 2.85
N PHE A 79 -10.87 5.60 2.41
CA PHE A 79 -10.74 4.62 1.36
C PHE A 79 -11.26 3.25 1.80
N THR A 80 -10.89 2.84 3.01
CA THR A 80 -11.31 1.55 3.54
C THR A 80 -12.83 1.46 3.69
N GLN A 81 -13.43 2.53 4.18
CA GLN A 81 -14.86 2.55 4.42
C GLN A 81 -15.69 2.63 3.15
N GLU A 82 -15.21 3.38 2.17
CA GLU A 82 -15.96 3.62 0.95
C GLU A 82 -15.72 2.60 -0.14
N ASN A 83 -14.53 2.05 -0.21
CA ASN A 83 -14.13 1.23 -1.34
C ASN A 83 -13.76 -0.20 -0.98
N VAL A 84 -13.23 -0.40 0.22
CA VAL A 84 -12.75 -1.72 0.64
C VAL A 84 -13.08 -1.89 2.11
N SER A 85 -13.79 -2.95 2.44
CA SER A 85 -14.06 -3.25 3.85
C SER A 85 -12.75 -3.73 4.50
N GLY A 86 -12.72 -3.71 5.84
CA GLY A 86 -11.56 -4.21 6.56
C GLY A 86 -11.25 -5.65 6.19
N GLU A 87 -12.30 -6.44 6.03
CA GLU A 87 -12.16 -7.82 5.65
C GLU A 87 -11.57 -7.96 4.25
N GLN A 88 -12.05 -7.15 3.31
CA GLN A 88 -11.50 -7.16 1.97
C GLN A 88 -10.06 -6.72 1.94
N LEU A 89 -9.71 -5.78 2.79
CA LEU A 89 -8.34 -5.31 2.86
C LEU A 89 -7.41 -6.42 3.35
N GLU A 90 -7.84 -7.18 4.35
CA GLU A 90 -7.08 -8.32 4.80
C GLU A 90 -6.91 -9.35 3.69
N GLN A 91 -7.97 -9.57 2.93
CA GLN A 91 -7.91 -10.48 1.81
C GLN A 91 -6.89 -10.01 0.77
N MET A 92 -6.86 -8.72 0.52
CA MET A 92 -5.90 -8.16 -0.42
C MET A 92 -4.48 -8.38 0.05
N VAL A 93 -4.23 -8.24 1.33
CA VAL A 93 -2.89 -8.47 1.88
C VAL A 93 -2.48 -9.91 1.65
N HIS A 94 -3.34 -10.84 1.98
CA HIS A 94 -3.03 -12.25 1.79
C HIS A 94 -2.85 -12.59 0.32
N THR A 95 -3.74 -12.11 -0.52
CA THR A 95 -3.66 -12.36 -1.95
C THR A 95 -2.41 -11.75 -2.55
N GLY A 96 -2.11 -10.53 -2.15
CA GLY A 96 -0.94 -9.83 -2.66
C GLY A 96 0.36 -10.50 -2.28
N LEU A 97 0.38 -11.15 -1.12
CA LEU A 97 1.58 -11.81 -0.66
C LEU A 97 1.75 -13.19 -1.28
N SER A 98 0.66 -13.91 -1.40
CA SER A 98 0.72 -15.27 -1.93
C SER A 98 0.57 -15.31 -3.43
N ILE A 99 -0.15 -14.37 -3.98
CA ILE A 99 -0.44 -14.28 -5.42
C ILE A 99 -1.31 -15.42 -5.88
N ILE A 100 -1.61 -16.35 -5.02
CA ILE A 100 -2.30 -17.56 -5.42
C ILE A 100 -3.69 -17.59 -4.84
N GLY A 101 -4.65 -17.39 -5.71
CA GLY A 101 -6.03 -17.39 -5.31
C GLY A 101 -6.47 -18.68 -4.68
N THR A 102 -5.84 -19.77 -5.05
CA THR A 102 -6.17 -21.07 -4.51
C THR A 102 -5.96 -21.15 -3.02
N GLU A 103 -4.80 -20.70 -2.56
CA GLU A 103 -4.52 -20.69 -1.14
C GLU A 103 -5.42 -19.76 -0.40
N PHE A 104 -5.64 -18.63 -0.99
CA PHE A 104 -6.54 -17.65 -0.44
C PHE A 104 -7.94 -18.22 -0.27
N TYR A 105 -8.39 -18.93 -1.26
CA TYR A 105 -9.70 -19.53 -1.25
C TYR A 105 -9.81 -20.57 -0.14
N GLN A 106 -8.81 -21.41 0.01
CA GLN A 106 -8.80 -22.43 1.07
C GLN A 106 -8.79 -21.76 2.44
N TYR A 107 -8.10 -20.67 2.54
CA TYR A 107 -8.04 -19.91 3.78
C TYR A 107 -9.44 -19.53 4.24
N PHE A 108 -10.28 -19.13 3.32
CA PHE A 108 -11.63 -18.73 3.67
C PHE A 108 -12.55 -19.90 3.87
N SER A 109 -12.32 -20.96 3.16
CA SER A 109 -13.20 -22.11 3.32
C SER A 109 -12.83 -22.91 4.56
N GLY A 110 -11.65 -22.70 5.08
CA GLY A 110 -11.24 -23.30 6.34
C GLY A 110 -11.76 -22.54 7.55
#